data_b3194a3db9b965c2e444d0724b7f3cb2
#
_entry.id   b3194a3db9b965c2e444d0724b7f3cb2
#
_cell.length_a   1.000
_cell.length_b   1.000
_cell.length_c   1.000
_cell.angle_alpha   90.00
_cell.angle_beta   90.00
_cell.angle_gamma   90.00
#
_symmetry.space_group_name_H-M   'P 1'
#
loop_
_entity.id
_entity.type
_entity.pdbx_description
1 polymer ?
#
loop_
_entity_poly.entity_id
_entity_poly.type
_entity_poly.pdbx_seq_one_letter_code
_entity_poly.pdbx_strand_id
1 'polypeptide(L)'
;FYYPKAYCNGKEVPTQGEMESSHFCIDWRKKVVIEAELQPSCINRVDVFFEAIEKRPVFEPIIAKKDFMFENERMRVVINTSTGLMDSYQVDGKEYLKPGSFQLTAMDGTYNSWGLWTDETHCRRKFTLLTPQEGSEFSGLMDQVVPSVRVIEDGAVRTVVEVLSGWHNSKAYQRYVLPKVGTSFEVEVGVYWNENDTVLKMEIPTLLEKGQYQGQVMFGHDTLRQNGAEVVAQKWNALTEDGRMFSVLNKGSHGSSEKDGTIGLTLLHSAGYSAAD
;
A
#
# COMPACT_ATOMS: atom_id res chain seq x y z
N PHE A 1 25.47 3.12 18.65
CA PHE A 1 24.33 2.47 17.96
C PHE A 1 24.76 1.12 17.42
N TYR A 2 23.83 0.17 17.34
CA TYR A 2 24.04 -1.11 16.67
C TYR A 2 23.26 -1.11 15.37
N TYR A 3 23.92 -1.49 14.27
CA TYR A 3 23.30 -1.56 12.95
C TYR A 3 23.43 -2.98 12.37
N PRO A 4 22.37 -3.54 11.75
CA PRO A 4 22.43 -4.88 11.20
C PRO A 4 23.23 -4.91 9.90
N LYS A 5 24.02 -5.95 9.73
CA LYS A 5 24.59 -6.40 8.46
C LYS A 5 24.16 -7.82 8.16
N ALA A 6 23.75 -8.09 6.95
CA ALA A 6 23.31 -9.42 6.54
C ALA A 6 24.18 -9.99 5.40
N TYR A 7 24.34 -11.30 5.45
CA TYR A 7 25.04 -12.08 4.45
C TYR A 7 24.10 -13.20 3.98
N CYS A 8 23.82 -13.26 2.69
CA CYS A 8 23.05 -14.33 2.08
C CYS A 8 24.00 -15.29 1.39
N ASN A 9 24.01 -16.56 1.82
CA ASN A 9 24.92 -17.59 1.30
C ASN A 9 26.41 -17.14 1.31
N GLY A 10 26.81 -16.40 2.37
CA GLY A 10 28.17 -15.89 2.56
C GLY A 10 28.53 -14.60 1.80
N LYS A 11 27.61 -14.03 1.02
CA LYS A 11 27.80 -12.75 0.34
C LYS A 11 27.03 -11.65 1.08
N GLU A 12 27.70 -10.52 1.36
CA GLU A 12 27.05 -9.35 1.97
C GLU A 12 25.95 -8.81 1.04
N VAL A 13 24.80 -8.48 1.63
CA VAL A 13 23.62 -7.98 0.91
C VAL A 13 23.14 -6.66 1.48
N PRO A 14 22.48 -5.80 0.69
CA PRO A 14 21.87 -4.58 1.19
C PRO A 14 20.97 -4.88 2.39
N THR A 15 21.18 -4.15 3.47
CA THR A 15 20.53 -4.39 4.75
C THR A 15 20.02 -3.08 5.33
N GLN A 16 18.81 -3.10 5.89
CA GLN A 16 18.16 -1.96 6.50
C GLN A 16 17.59 -2.36 7.87
N GLY A 17 17.96 -1.63 8.91
CA GLY A 17 17.36 -1.75 10.23
C GLY A 17 16.17 -0.81 10.35
N GLU A 18 15.00 -1.35 10.63
CA GLU A 18 13.77 -0.59 10.84
C GLU A 18 13.27 -0.72 12.28
N MET A 19 12.37 0.18 12.66
CA MET A 19 11.65 0.06 13.92
C MET A 19 10.74 -1.18 13.86
N GLU A 20 10.74 -1.98 14.93
CA GLU A 20 9.79 -3.08 14.99
C GLU A 20 8.36 -2.57 15.25
N SER A 21 7.37 -3.36 14.87
CA SER A 21 5.96 -2.99 14.93
C SER A 21 5.29 -3.30 16.28
N SER A 22 6.05 -3.64 17.34
CA SER A 22 5.46 -3.87 18.66
C SER A 22 5.15 -2.54 19.36
N HIS A 23 4.16 -2.58 20.27
CA HIS A 23 3.77 -1.40 21.06
C HIS A 23 4.80 -0.97 22.11
N PHE A 24 5.93 -1.69 22.23
CA PHE A 24 7.01 -1.34 23.15
C PHE A 24 8.15 -0.67 22.40
N CYS A 25 8.46 0.57 22.75
CA CYS A 25 9.65 1.28 22.27
C CYS A 25 10.91 0.66 22.89
N ILE A 26 11.26 -0.54 22.46
CA ILE A 26 12.47 -1.22 22.90
C ILE A 26 13.56 -0.99 21.86
N ASP A 27 14.56 -0.18 22.18
CA ASP A 27 15.59 0.23 21.22
C ASP A 27 16.47 -0.93 20.74
N TRP A 28 16.60 -2.00 21.51
CA TRP A 28 17.37 -3.19 21.10
C TRP A 28 16.62 -4.17 20.20
N ARG A 29 15.32 -4.02 19.98
CA ARG A 29 14.58 -4.79 18.98
C ARG A 29 14.57 -4.03 17.67
N LYS A 30 14.96 -4.71 16.60
CA LYS A 30 14.97 -4.16 15.25
C LYS A 30 14.30 -5.13 14.29
N LYS A 31 13.56 -4.61 13.35
CA LYS A 31 13.17 -5.32 12.15
C LYS A 31 14.32 -5.19 11.16
N VAL A 32 14.78 -6.29 10.62
CA VAL A 32 15.85 -6.31 9.62
C VAL A 32 15.23 -6.61 8.27
N VAL A 33 15.43 -5.71 7.32
CA VAL A 33 14.99 -5.88 5.93
C VAL A 33 16.24 -6.02 5.07
N ILE A 34 16.25 -7.03 4.21
CA ILE A 34 17.36 -7.31 3.30
C ILE A 34 16.86 -7.37 1.86
N GLU A 35 17.76 -7.11 0.93
CA GLU A 35 17.58 -7.40 -0.48
C GLU A 35 18.54 -8.52 -0.87
N ALA A 36 17.99 -9.68 -1.25
CA ALA A 36 18.80 -10.85 -1.57
C ALA A 36 18.20 -11.65 -2.72
N GLU A 37 19.08 -12.16 -3.59
CA GLU A 37 18.72 -13.14 -4.60
C GLU A 37 18.71 -14.52 -3.96
N LEU A 38 17.56 -15.18 -3.97
CA LEU A 38 17.37 -16.50 -3.40
C LEU A 38 17.50 -17.56 -4.49
N GLN A 39 18.26 -18.62 -4.22
CA GLN A 39 18.34 -19.77 -5.10
C GLN A 39 17.02 -20.56 -5.04
N PRO A 40 16.46 -20.95 -6.21
CA PRO A 40 15.20 -21.70 -6.24
C PRO A 40 15.37 -23.11 -5.70
N SER A 41 14.32 -23.64 -5.05
CA SER A 41 14.21 -25.02 -4.59
C SER A 41 15.33 -25.48 -3.65
N CYS A 42 15.96 -24.59 -2.91
CA CYS A 42 16.97 -24.93 -1.92
C CYS A 42 16.83 -24.09 -0.65
N ILE A 43 17.58 -24.46 0.39
CA ILE A 43 17.69 -23.68 1.61
C ILE A 43 18.69 -22.54 1.38
N ASN A 44 18.25 -21.30 1.58
CA ASN A 44 19.10 -20.13 1.54
C ASN A 44 19.44 -19.70 2.98
N ARG A 45 20.72 -19.63 3.28
CA ARG A 45 21.19 -19.23 4.61
C ARG A 45 21.38 -17.72 4.66
N VAL A 46 20.81 -17.10 5.66
CA VAL A 46 21.01 -15.67 5.97
C VAL A 46 21.62 -15.56 7.35
N ASP A 47 22.81 -14.98 7.42
CA ASP A 47 23.52 -14.67 8.66
C ASP A 47 23.39 -13.16 8.92
N VAL A 48 22.93 -12.78 10.12
CA VAL A 48 22.76 -11.37 10.52
C VAL A 48 23.65 -11.07 11.71
N PHE A 49 24.44 -10.02 11.59
CA PHE A 49 25.34 -9.52 12.63
C PHE A 49 24.98 -8.08 12.99
N PHE A 50 25.23 -7.69 14.21
CA PHE A 50 25.05 -6.32 14.68
C PHE A 50 26.41 -5.69 14.90
N GLU A 51 26.72 -4.65 14.14
CA GLU A 51 27.94 -3.87 14.32
C GLU A 51 27.69 -2.62 15.16
N ALA A 52 28.61 -2.33 16.08
CA ALA A 52 28.59 -1.07 16.80
C ALA A 52 29.05 0.07 15.86
N ILE A 53 28.24 1.08 15.69
CA ILE A 53 28.52 2.25 14.87
C ILE A 53 28.43 3.53 15.72
N GLU A 54 29.30 4.50 15.45
CA GLU A 54 29.32 5.77 16.18
C GLU A 54 28.11 6.65 15.83
N LYS A 55 27.69 6.63 14.56
CA LYS A 55 26.56 7.42 14.04
C LYS A 55 25.63 6.55 13.23
N ARG A 56 24.33 6.83 13.36
CA ARG A 56 23.30 6.19 12.52
C ARG A 56 23.58 6.52 11.04
N PRO A 57 23.51 5.55 10.11
CA PRO A 57 23.63 5.83 8.69
C PRO A 57 22.59 6.87 8.25
N VAL A 58 23.03 7.85 7.50
CA VAL A 58 22.16 8.85 6.88
C VAL A 58 22.10 8.51 5.40
N PHE A 59 20.91 8.27 4.89
CA PHE A 59 20.67 8.08 3.47
C PHE A 59 20.25 9.40 2.85
N GLU A 60 20.47 9.56 1.54
CA GLU A 60 20.01 10.76 0.85
C GLU A 60 18.48 10.87 1.02
N PRO A 61 18.00 11.99 1.56
CA PRO A 61 16.57 12.12 1.79
C PRO A 61 15.83 12.21 0.46
N ILE A 62 14.66 11.60 0.40
CA ILE A 62 13.71 11.89 -0.67
C ILE A 62 13.39 13.38 -0.59
N ILE A 63 13.74 14.12 -1.63
CA ILE A 63 13.57 15.58 -1.66
C ILE A 63 12.08 15.87 -1.79
N ALA A 64 11.44 16.15 -0.66
CA ALA A 64 10.10 16.73 -0.62
C ALA A 64 10.21 18.23 -0.95
N LYS A 65 9.91 18.62 -2.17
CA LYS A 65 9.68 20.04 -2.47
C LYS A 65 8.19 20.33 -2.32
N LYS A 66 7.39 19.86 -3.25
CA LYS A 66 5.94 20.00 -3.28
C LYS A 66 5.29 18.62 -3.12
N ASP A 67 5.92 17.62 -3.70
CA ASP A 67 5.48 16.22 -3.67
C ASP A 67 6.67 15.32 -3.34
N PHE A 68 6.41 14.14 -2.76
CA PHE A 68 7.45 13.14 -2.55
C PHE A 68 7.72 12.41 -3.85
N MET A 69 8.92 12.57 -4.36
CA MET A 69 9.39 11.87 -5.54
C MET A 69 10.38 10.78 -5.13
N PHE A 70 10.04 9.55 -5.42
CA PHE A 70 10.93 8.38 -5.29
C PHE A 70 11.36 7.94 -6.68
N GLU A 71 12.63 7.61 -6.85
CA GLU A 71 13.17 7.11 -8.11
C GLU A 71 14.24 6.05 -7.84
N ASN A 72 14.15 4.95 -8.56
CA ASN A 72 15.20 3.95 -8.66
C ASN A 72 15.56 3.75 -10.15
N GLU A 73 16.39 2.76 -10.48
CA GLU A 73 16.86 2.53 -11.85
C GLU A 73 15.72 2.38 -12.89
N ARG A 74 14.57 1.81 -12.49
CA ARG A 74 13.48 1.45 -13.40
C ARG A 74 12.13 2.05 -13.04
N MET A 75 11.95 2.51 -11.80
CA MET A 75 10.66 2.95 -11.27
C MET A 75 10.75 4.37 -10.76
N ARG A 76 9.74 5.17 -11.11
CA ARG A 76 9.53 6.51 -10.56
C ARG A 76 8.12 6.62 -10.00
N VAL A 77 8.01 7.11 -8.77
CA VAL A 77 6.75 7.31 -8.06
C VAL A 77 6.66 8.75 -7.56
N VAL A 78 5.48 9.34 -7.68
CA VAL A 78 5.18 10.67 -7.12
C VAL A 78 3.99 10.56 -6.20
N ILE A 79 4.18 10.94 -4.93
CA ILE A 79 3.12 11.01 -3.91
C ILE A 79 2.87 12.47 -3.60
N ASN A 80 1.63 12.90 -3.81
CA ASN A 80 1.17 14.25 -3.57
C ASN A 80 1.05 14.52 -2.06
N THR A 81 1.80 15.48 -1.55
CA THR A 81 1.81 15.78 -0.10
C THR A 81 0.55 16.49 0.40
N SER A 82 -0.26 17.05 -0.51
CA SER A 82 -1.52 17.71 -0.17
C SER A 82 -2.72 16.77 -0.11
N THR A 83 -2.61 15.58 -0.71
CA THR A 83 -3.68 14.58 -0.76
C THR A 83 -3.29 13.23 -0.15
N GLY A 84 -1.99 12.94 -0.08
CA GLY A 84 -1.44 11.64 0.30
C GLY A 84 -1.60 10.57 -0.79
N LEU A 85 -2.09 10.93 -1.97
CA LEU A 85 -2.37 9.99 -3.06
C LEU A 85 -1.19 9.91 -4.02
N MET A 86 -1.12 8.81 -4.77
CA MET A 86 -0.11 8.63 -5.79
C MET A 86 -0.57 9.28 -7.09
N ASP A 87 0.20 10.25 -7.57
CA ASP A 87 -0.09 11.00 -8.79
C ASP A 87 0.66 10.47 -10.02
N SER A 88 1.71 9.66 -9.81
CA SER A 88 2.47 9.05 -10.90
C SER A 88 3.12 7.75 -10.45
N TYR A 89 3.07 6.75 -11.32
CA TYR A 89 3.83 5.51 -11.22
C TYR A 89 4.33 5.12 -12.61
N GLN A 90 5.62 5.31 -12.81
CA GLN A 90 6.29 5.02 -14.07
C GLN A 90 7.21 3.80 -13.92
N VAL A 91 7.21 2.96 -14.92
CA VAL A 91 8.16 1.86 -15.09
C VAL A 91 8.81 1.99 -16.45
N ASP A 92 10.15 2.01 -16.45
CA ASP A 92 10.95 2.19 -17.68
C ASP A 92 10.48 3.42 -18.50
N GLY A 93 10.15 4.51 -17.80
CA GLY A 93 9.67 5.77 -18.38
C GLY A 93 8.22 5.78 -18.88
N LYS A 94 7.46 4.70 -18.70
CA LYS A 94 6.05 4.60 -19.09
C LYS A 94 5.15 4.80 -17.88
N GLU A 95 4.20 5.72 -17.99
CA GLU A 95 3.19 5.98 -16.95
C GLU A 95 2.08 4.91 -16.96
N TYR A 96 1.66 4.48 -15.78
CA TYR A 96 0.60 3.48 -15.58
C TYR A 96 -0.62 4.01 -14.87
N LEU A 97 -0.48 5.02 -14.02
CA LEU A 97 -1.55 5.51 -13.16
C LEU A 97 -2.01 6.90 -13.59
N LYS A 98 -3.26 7.20 -13.30
CA LYS A 98 -3.78 8.57 -13.28
C LYS A 98 -3.50 9.21 -11.92
N PRO A 99 -3.36 10.54 -11.83
CA PRO A 99 -3.26 11.24 -10.57
C PRO A 99 -4.40 10.90 -9.61
N GLY A 100 -4.08 10.82 -8.32
CA GLY A 100 -5.06 10.51 -7.27
C GLY A 100 -5.31 9.02 -7.06
N SER A 101 -4.39 8.16 -7.46
CA SER A 101 -4.49 6.72 -7.27
C SER A 101 -4.29 6.30 -5.81
N PHE A 102 -4.88 5.15 -5.44
CA PHE A 102 -4.95 4.57 -4.09
C PHE A 102 -5.85 5.36 -3.13
N GLN A 103 -6.88 6.01 -3.66
CA GLN A 103 -7.88 6.71 -2.86
C GLN A 103 -8.73 5.73 -2.06
N LEU A 104 -8.74 5.86 -0.74
CA LEU A 104 -9.71 5.18 0.12
C LEU A 104 -11.07 5.86 0.00
N THR A 105 -12.10 5.09 -0.33
CA THR A 105 -13.46 5.57 -0.56
C THR A 105 -14.45 4.70 0.23
N ALA A 106 -15.20 5.34 1.11
CA ALA A 106 -16.34 4.71 1.78
C ALA A 106 -17.57 4.82 0.90
N MET A 107 -18.33 3.74 0.81
CA MET A 107 -19.55 3.64 0.02
C MET A 107 -20.67 3.05 0.87
N ASP A 108 -21.92 3.41 0.58
CA ASP A 108 -23.05 2.75 1.23
C ASP A 108 -23.02 1.27 0.85
N GLY A 109 -23.04 0.42 1.87
CA GLY A 109 -23.07 -1.03 1.72
C GLY A 109 -24.49 -1.58 1.80
N THR A 110 -24.62 -2.89 1.65
CA THR A 110 -25.88 -3.57 1.91
C THR A 110 -25.95 -3.99 3.39
N TYR A 111 -27.15 -3.98 3.95
CA TYR A 111 -27.41 -4.53 5.29
C TYR A 111 -27.03 -6.01 5.39
N ASN A 112 -27.11 -6.73 4.27
CA ASN A 112 -26.91 -8.17 4.19
C ASN A 112 -25.45 -8.53 3.98
N SER A 113 -24.89 -9.37 4.82
CA SER A 113 -23.53 -9.90 4.73
C SER A 113 -23.31 -10.93 3.61
N TRP A 114 -24.38 -11.47 3.02
CA TRP A 114 -24.32 -12.52 2.00
C TRP A 114 -23.97 -12.03 0.61
N GLY A 115 -24.07 -10.73 0.37
CA GLY A 115 -23.78 -10.16 -0.93
C GLY A 115 -23.47 -8.67 -0.85
N LEU A 116 -22.56 -8.24 -1.68
CA LEU A 116 -22.22 -6.83 -1.85
C LEU A 116 -22.79 -6.36 -3.20
N TRP A 117 -23.76 -5.46 -3.13
CA TRP A 117 -24.34 -4.80 -4.29
C TRP A 117 -23.86 -3.35 -4.28
N THR A 118 -22.82 -3.09 -5.02
CA THR A 118 -22.35 -1.72 -5.27
C THR A 118 -22.71 -1.36 -6.69
N ASP A 119 -23.50 -0.32 -6.87
CA ASP A 119 -23.78 0.28 -8.16
C ASP A 119 -23.33 1.75 -8.19
N GLU A 120 -23.49 2.40 -9.31
CA GLU A 120 -23.07 3.79 -9.50
C GLU A 120 -23.90 4.80 -8.67
N THR A 121 -25.01 4.38 -8.11
CA THR A 121 -25.93 5.23 -7.33
C THR A 121 -25.48 5.36 -5.89
N HIS A 122 -24.57 4.53 -5.42
CA HIS A 122 -24.08 4.57 -4.06
C HIS A 122 -23.25 5.82 -3.78
N CYS A 123 -23.55 6.51 -2.70
CA CYS A 123 -22.78 7.65 -2.26
C CYS A 123 -21.32 7.28 -2.02
N ARG A 124 -20.40 7.98 -2.70
CA ARG A 124 -18.96 7.82 -2.54
C ARG A 124 -18.41 8.92 -1.66
N ARG A 125 -17.74 8.56 -0.58
CA ARG A 125 -17.17 9.48 0.41
C ARG A 125 -15.69 9.19 0.55
N LYS A 126 -14.86 10.12 0.11
CA LYS A 126 -13.40 9.98 0.10
C LYS A 126 -12.83 10.21 1.48
N PHE A 127 -11.86 9.38 1.86
CA PHE A 127 -10.96 9.71 2.97
C PHE A 127 -10.12 10.92 2.58
N THR A 128 -9.92 11.81 3.52
CA THR A 128 -9.09 13.01 3.37
C THR A 128 -7.97 12.99 4.40
N LEU A 129 -6.89 13.71 4.13
CA LEU A 129 -5.79 13.81 5.08
C LEU A 129 -6.31 14.31 6.44
N LEU A 130 -5.83 13.68 7.51
CA LEU A 130 -5.99 14.21 8.86
C LEU A 130 -5.22 15.52 8.99
N THR A 131 -5.71 16.42 9.83
CA THR A 131 -4.89 17.55 10.28
C THR A 131 -3.66 17.03 11.03
N PRO A 132 -2.57 17.79 11.12
CA PRO A 132 -1.38 17.35 11.87
C PRO A 132 -1.69 16.99 13.32
N GLN A 133 -2.66 17.67 13.96
CA GLN A 133 -3.11 17.36 15.31
C GLN A 133 -3.83 16.01 15.38
N GLU A 134 -4.84 15.80 14.54
CA GLU A 134 -5.56 14.52 14.45
C GLU A 134 -4.63 13.36 14.08
N GLY A 135 -3.64 13.61 13.21
CA GLY A 135 -2.63 12.63 12.84
C GLY A 135 -1.74 12.25 14.02
N SER A 136 -1.34 13.22 14.83
CA SER A 136 -0.57 12.98 16.05
C SER A 136 -1.36 12.21 17.10
N GLU A 137 -2.61 12.58 17.33
CA GLU A 137 -3.50 11.84 18.22
C GLU A 137 -3.72 10.41 17.78
N PHE A 138 -3.99 10.19 16.49
CA PHE A 138 -4.16 8.86 15.92
C PHE A 138 -2.88 8.01 15.98
N SER A 139 -1.71 8.65 15.87
CA SER A 139 -0.40 8.00 16.01
C SER A 139 0.04 7.79 17.47
N GLY A 140 -0.72 8.28 18.45
CA GLY A 140 -0.36 8.23 19.86
C GLY A 140 0.80 9.17 20.26
N LEU A 141 1.09 10.19 19.44
CA LEU A 141 2.17 11.15 19.66
C LEU A 141 1.62 12.45 20.26
N MET A 142 1.18 12.40 21.50
CA MET A 142 0.46 13.51 22.15
C MET A 142 1.28 14.80 22.32
N ASP A 143 2.62 14.68 22.38
CA ASP A 143 3.52 15.81 22.62
C ASP A 143 4.12 16.41 21.32
N GLN A 144 3.75 15.89 20.18
CA GLN A 144 4.32 16.30 18.89
C GLN A 144 3.22 16.46 17.83
N VAL A 145 3.41 17.45 16.98
CA VAL A 145 2.59 17.63 15.78
C VAL A 145 3.38 17.14 14.59
N VAL A 146 2.85 16.13 13.89
CA VAL A 146 3.54 15.50 12.75
C VAL A 146 2.72 15.63 11.48
N PRO A 147 3.37 15.84 10.31
CA PRO A 147 2.69 15.85 9.04
C PRO A 147 1.96 14.52 8.77
N SER A 148 0.76 14.59 8.23
CA SER A 148 -0.02 13.39 7.86
C SER A 148 0.50 12.68 6.62
N VAL A 149 1.43 13.26 5.88
CA VAL A 149 2.21 12.61 4.82
C VAL A 149 3.68 12.73 5.21
N ARG A 150 4.34 11.62 5.47
CA ARG A 150 5.72 11.62 5.98
C ARG A 150 6.50 10.39 5.58
N VAL A 151 7.81 10.52 5.47
CA VAL A 151 8.73 9.38 5.37
C VAL A 151 8.98 8.84 6.77
N ILE A 152 8.65 7.58 7.00
CA ILE A 152 8.84 6.92 8.30
C ILE A 152 10.07 6.00 8.32
N GLU A 153 10.43 5.44 7.16
CA GLU A 153 11.63 4.62 6.98
C GLU A 153 12.32 5.02 5.67
N ASP A 154 13.63 5.16 5.73
CA ASP A 154 14.46 5.32 4.53
C ASP A 154 15.82 4.65 4.76
N GLY A 155 16.28 3.87 3.78
CA GLY A 155 17.50 3.09 3.92
C GLY A 155 18.00 2.47 2.63
N ALA A 156 18.92 1.52 2.77
CA ALA A 156 19.57 0.87 1.64
C ALA A 156 18.63 -0.02 0.82
N VAL A 157 17.54 -0.50 1.42
CA VAL A 157 16.65 -1.49 0.80
C VAL A 157 15.36 -0.86 0.31
N ARG A 158 14.74 0.00 1.10
CA ARG A 158 13.45 0.61 0.77
C ARG A 158 13.22 1.94 1.48
N THR A 159 12.27 2.69 0.94
CA THR A 159 11.70 3.88 1.56
C THR A 159 10.23 3.61 1.88
N VAL A 160 9.74 4.09 3.01
CA VAL A 160 8.34 3.97 3.40
C VAL A 160 7.74 5.34 3.64
N VAL A 161 6.72 5.68 2.88
CA VAL A 161 5.93 6.92 3.04
C VAL A 161 4.62 6.55 3.69
N GLU A 162 4.33 7.13 4.85
CA GLU A 162 3.08 6.96 5.58
C GLU A 162 2.14 8.13 5.33
N VAL A 163 0.87 7.82 5.12
CA VAL A 163 -0.22 8.76 4.93
C VAL A 163 -1.30 8.46 5.97
N LEU A 164 -1.72 9.48 6.70
CA LEU A 164 -2.79 9.39 7.67
C LEU A 164 -4.03 10.10 7.13
N SER A 165 -5.12 9.37 7.02
CA SER A 165 -6.38 9.87 6.47
C SER A 165 -7.58 9.45 7.32
N GLY A 166 -8.70 10.09 7.12
CA GLY A 166 -9.91 9.77 7.84
C GLY A 166 -11.17 10.19 7.11
N TRP A 167 -12.25 9.58 7.52
CA TRP A 167 -13.60 9.93 7.13
C TRP A 167 -14.56 9.62 8.27
N HIS A 168 -15.39 10.58 8.66
CA HIS A 168 -16.37 10.49 9.74
C HIS A 168 -15.71 10.00 11.06
N ASN A 169 -16.08 8.83 11.60
CA ASN A 169 -15.49 8.27 12.82
C ASN A 169 -14.33 7.29 12.54
N SER A 170 -14.00 7.08 11.30
CA SER A 170 -12.99 6.12 10.87
C SER A 170 -11.69 6.79 10.46
N LYS A 171 -10.57 6.17 10.79
CA LYS A 171 -9.23 6.63 10.46
C LYS A 171 -8.43 5.51 9.82
N ALA A 172 -7.49 5.86 8.96
CA ALA A 172 -6.62 4.91 8.29
C ALA A 172 -5.20 5.43 8.17
N TYR A 173 -4.24 4.50 8.17
CA TYR A 173 -2.94 4.76 7.62
C TYR A 173 -2.74 3.98 6.32
N GLN A 174 -2.06 4.60 5.37
CA GLN A 174 -1.55 3.95 4.17
C GLN A 174 -0.03 4.10 4.15
N ARG A 175 0.70 3.02 3.87
CA ARG A 175 2.15 3.04 3.74
C ARG A 175 2.52 2.57 2.35
N TYR A 176 3.14 3.46 1.61
CA TYR A 176 3.76 3.14 0.33
C TYR A 176 5.18 2.65 0.59
N VAL A 177 5.40 1.35 0.41
CA VAL A 177 6.69 0.69 0.61
C VAL A 177 7.39 0.60 -0.74
N LEU A 178 8.39 1.44 -0.94
CA LEU A 178 9.06 1.68 -2.21
C LEU A 178 10.47 1.07 -2.18
N PRO A 179 10.70 -0.08 -2.83
CA PRO A 179 12.00 -0.75 -2.82
C PRO A 179 13.02 0.00 -3.68
N LYS A 180 14.29 -0.02 -3.26
CA LYS A 180 15.40 0.61 -4.01
C LYS A 180 15.71 -0.10 -5.33
N VAL A 181 15.23 -1.33 -5.49
CA VAL A 181 15.43 -2.15 -6.71
C VAL A 181 14.10 -2.76 -7.15
N GLY A 182 13.92 -2.88 -8.45
CA GLY A 182 12.72 -3.49 -9.05
C GLY A 182 11.68 -2.47 -9.45
N THR A 183 10.51 -2.98 -9.82
CA THR A 183 9.42 -2.18 -10.39
C THR A 183 8.11 -2.30 -9.63
N SER A 184 8.02 -3.19 -8.65
CA SER A 184 6.83 -3.35 -7.81
C SER A 184 6.99 -2.60 -6.50
N PHE A 185 5.90 -2.16 -5.91
CA PHE A 185 5.84 -1.59 -4.57
C PHE A 185 4.66 -2.19 -3.80
N GLU A 186 4.67 -2.03 -2.47
CA GLU A 186 3.57 -2.48 -1.63
C GLU A 186 2.78 -1.28 -1.10
N VAL A 187 1.48 -1.47 -0.89
CA VAL A 187 0.62 -0.53 -0.17
C VAL A 187 0.04 -1.26 1.03
N GLU A 188 0.54 -0.93 2.22
CA GLU A 188 -0.01 -1.43 3.47
C GLU A 188 -1.14 -0.50 3.92
N VAL A 189 -2.29 -1.06 4.30
CA VAL A 189 -3.43 -0.29 4.81
C VAL A 189 -3.86 -0.83 6.15
N GLY A 190 -3.83 0.02 7.16
CA GLY A 190 -4.43 -0.27 8.45
C GLY A 190 -5.59 0.68 8.71
N VAL A 191 -6.72 0.13 9.14
CA VAL A 191 -7.95 0.90 9.31
C VAL A 191 -8.47 0.77 10.74
N TYR A 192 -8.74 1.89 11.38
CA TYR A 192 -9.59 1.98 12.55
C TYR A 192 -11.00 2.31 12.04
N TRP A 193 -11.83 1.27 11.97
CA TRP A 193 -13.15 1.34 11.35
C TRP A 193 -14.25 1.47 12.39
N ASN A 194 -15.13 2.44 12.21
CA ASN A 194 -16.24 2.70 13.13
C ASN A 194 -17.50 3.17 12.37
N GLU A 195 -17.84 2.46 11.29
CA GLU A 195 -19.00 2.74 10.46
C GLU A 195 -19.87 1.48 10.33
N ASN A 196 -21.18 1.68 10.16
CA ASN A 196 -22.15 0.63 9.90
C ASN A 196 -22.62 0.68 8.44
N ASP A 197 -23.06 -0.45 7.90
CA ASP A 197 -23.65 -0.58 6.56
C ASP A 197 -22.82 0.10 5.47
N THR A 198 -21.52 -0.01 5.58
CA THR A 198 -20.56 0.71 4.73
C THR A 198 -19.49 -0.23 4.19
N VAL A 199 -19.07 0.01 2.97
CA VAL A 199 -17.96 -0.66 2.30
C VAL A 199 -16.79 0.29 2.16
N LEU A 200 -15.60 -0.16 2.48
CA LEU A 200 -14.36 0.54 2.17
C LEU A 200 -13.72 -0.06 0.92
N LYS A 201 -13.49 0.78 -0.07
CA LYS A 201 -12.73 0.43 -1.28
C LYS A 201 -11.47 1.27 -1.41
N MET A 202 -10.48 0.71 -2.08
CA MET A 202 -9.32 1.44 -2.57
C MET A 202 -9.43 1.57 -4.09
N GLU A 203 -9.48 2.80 -4.58
CA GLU A 203 -9.64 3.11 -5.99
C GLU A 203 -8.28 3.41 -6.64
N ILE A 204 -8.00 2.73 -7.75
CA ILE A 204 -6.73 2.80 -8.49
C ILE A 204 -7.04 3.11 -9.95
N PRO A 205 -7.21 4.39 -10.30
CA PRO A 205 -7.38 4.79 -11.69
C PRO A 205 -6.07 4.63 -12.47
N THR A 206 -6.13 3.83 -13.54
CA THR A 206 -5.01 3.55 -14.43
C THR A 206 -5.15 4.26 -15.78
N LEU A 207 -4.09 4.27 -16.56
CA LEU A 207 -4.11 4.70 -17.97
C LEU A 207 -4.50 3.58 -18.94
N LEU A 208 -4.84 2.39 -18.43
CA LEU A 208 -5.27 1.24 -19.23
C LEU A 208 -6.80 1.21 -19.34
N GLU A 209 -7.39 2.25 -19.94
CA GLU A 209 -8.85 2.46 -19.95
C GLU A 209 -9.64 1.46 -20.78
N LYS A 210 -8.99 0.88 -21.80
CA LYS A 210 -9.57 -0.14 -22.69
C LYS A 210 -9.01 -1.53 -22.41
N GLY A 211 -8.31 -1.65 -21.29
CA GLY A 211 -7.65 -2.88 -20.91
C GLY A 211 -8.64 -4.01 -20.61
N GLN A 212 -8.22 -5.23 -20.87
CA GLN A 212 -8.95 -6.42 -20.43
C GLN A 212 -8.69 -6.65 -18.95
N TYR A 213 -9.76 -6.68 -18.16
CA TYR A 213 -9.69 -6.97 -16.73
C TYR A 213 -9.70 -8.48 -16.50
N GLN A 214 -8.73 -8.97 -15.78
CA GLN A 214 -8.51 -10.38 -15.49
C GLN A 214 -8.25 -10.59 -14.00
N GLY A 215 -8.54 -11.77 -13.50
CA GLY A 215 -8.25 -12.13 -12.13
C GLY A 215 -8.02 -13.61 -11.94
N GLN A 216 -7.34 -13.95 -10.84
CA GLN A 216 -7.09 -15.32 -10.47
C GLN A 216 -8.39 -16.01 -10.03
N VAL A 217 -8.66 -17.15 -10.64
CA VAL A 217 -9.71 -18.10 -10.25
C VAL A 217 -9.11 -19.43 -9.87
N MET A 218 -9.94 -20.40 -9.47
CA MET A 218 -9.44 -21.75 -9.17
C MET A 218 -8.76 -22.37 -10.40
N PHE A 219 -7.52 -22.82 -10.23
CA PHE A 219 -6.69 -23.45 -11.25
C PHE A 219 -6.31 -22.60 -12.47
N GLY A 220 -6.53 -21.28 -12.43
CA GLY A 220 -6.16 -20.44 -13.56
C GLY A 220 -6.53 -18.97 -13.37
N HIS A 221 -6.86 -18.32 -14.45
CA HIS A 221 -7.36 -16.95 -14.49
C HIS A 221 -8.56 -16.85 -15.46
N ASP A 222 -9.36 -15.84 -15.27
CA ASP A 222 -10.53 -15.57 -16.11
C ASP A 222 -10.66 -14.08 -16.39
N THR A 223 -11.41 -13.75 -17.44
CA THR A 223 -11.82 -12.39 -17.74
C THR A 223 -12.98 -12.00 -16.83
N LEU A 224 -12.81 -10.92 -16.11
CA LEU A 224 -13.78 -10.41 -15.15
C LEU A 224 -14.66 -9.32 -15.79
N ARG A 225 -15.82 -9.07 -15.19
CA ARG A 225 -16.74 -8.00 -15.64
C ARG A 225 -16.11 -6.63 -15.43
N GLN A 226 -16.38 -5.71 -16.40
CA GLN A 226 -15.79 -4.37 -16.46
C GLN A 226 -16.87 -3.27 -16.47
N ASN A 227 -17.93 -3.46 -15.72
CA ASN A 227 -19.08 -2.55 -15.67
C ASN A 227 -19.25 -1.84 -14.32
N GLY A 228 -18.21 -1.88 -13.46
CA GLY A 228 -18.24 -1.33 -12.12
C GLY A 228 -18.88 -2.25 -11.07
N ALA A 229 -19.54 -3.34 -11.48
CA ALA A 229 -20.08 -4.31 -10.54
C ALA A 229 -18.96 -5.09 -9.83
N GLU A 230 -19.25 -5.50 -8.59
CA GLU A 230 -18.34 -6.31 -7.81
C GLU A 230 -18.11 -7.68 -8.44
N VAL A 231 -16.86 -8.10 -8.48
CA VAL A 231 -16.42 -9.42 -8.92
C VAL A 231 -15.45 -10.00 -7.91
N VAL A 232 -15.31 -11.32 -7.94
CA VAL A 232 -14.42 -12.04 -7.04
C VAL A 232 -13.22 -12.57 -7.80
N ALA A 233 -12.03 -12.31 -7.27
CA ALA A 233 -10.78 -12.93 -7.68
C ALA A 233 -9.99 -13.38 -6.44
N GLN A 234 -9.03 -14.28 -6.60
CA GLN A 234 -8.30 -14.80 -5.45
C GLN A 234 -7.18 -13.85 -5.01
N LYS A 235 -5.99 -13.98 -5.56
CA LYS A 235 -4.79 -13.29 -5.04
C LYS A 235 -4.31 -12.16 -5.93
N TRP A 236 -4.81 -12.07 -7.15
CA TRP A 236 -4.42 -11.00 -8.06
C TRP A 236 -5.51 -10.64 -9.05
N ASN A 237 -5.48 -9.38 -9.44
CA ASN A 237 -6.26 -8.80 -10.55
C ASN A 237 -5.31 -8.03 -11.45
N ALA A 238 -5.61 -7.93 -12.72
CA ALA A 238 -4.80 -7.19 -13.67
C ALA A 238 -5.63 -6.55 -14.77
N LEU A 239 -5.18 -5.38 -15.25
CA LEU A 239 -5.60 -4.78 -16.51
C LEU A 239 -4.49 -4.93 -17.53
N THR A 240 -4.83 -5.42 -18.72
CA THR A 240 -3.87 -5.64 -19.81
C THR A 240 -4.34 -4.89 -21.05
N GLU A 241 -3.51 -4.00 -21.60
CA GLU A 241 -3.79 -3.20 -22.79
C GLU A 241 -2.51 -2.98 -23.59
N ASP A 242 -2.53 -3.26 -24.88
CA ASP A 242 -1.44 -3.00 -25.83
C ASP A 242 -0.06 -3.50 -25.35
N GLY A 243 -0.03 -4.72 -24.81
CA GLY A 243 1.19 -5.34 -24.27
C GLY A 243 1.71 -4.76 -22.96
N ARG A 244 0.96 -3.85 -22.33
CA ARG A 244 1.19 -3.37 -20.97
C ARG A 244 0.27 -4.09 -20.00
N MET A 245 0.74 -4.31 -18.79
CA MET A 245 -0.05 -4.89 -17.71
C MET A 245 0.18 -4.12 -16.42
N PHE A 246 -0.91 -3.77 -15.74
CA PHE A 246 -0.91 -3.31 -14.36
C PHE A 246 -1.63 -4.34 -13.51
N SER A 247 -0.93 -4.93 -12.54
CA SER A 247 -1.49 -5.97 -11.69
C SER A 247 -1.46 -5.57 -10.22
N VAL A 248 -2.48 -5.97 -9.49
CA VAL A 248 -2.60 -5.82 -8.06
C VAL A 248 -2.62 -7.20 -7.42
N LEU A 249 -1.64 -7.45 -6.55
CA LEU A 249 -1.58 -8.67 -5.74
C LEU A 249 -2.09 -8.34 -4.33
N ASN A 250 -2.95 -9.17 -3.79
CA ASN A 250 -3.56 -8.93 -2.48
C ASN A 250 -3.35 -10.10 -1.51
N LYS A 251 -3.50 -9.84 -0.21
CA LYS A 251 -3.39 -10.83 0.86
C LYS A 251 -4.74 -11.16 1.51
N GLY A 252 -5.84 -11.18 0.75
CA GLY A 252 -7.14 -11.56 1.30
C GLY A 252 -8.31 -10.65 0.90
N SER A 253 -8.07 -9.63 0.10
CA SER A 253 -9.13 -8.80 -0.50
C SER A 253 -9.61 -9.47 -1.78
N HIS A 254 -10.66 -10.29 -1.68
CA HIS A 254 -11.15 -11.08 -2.81
C HIS A 254 -12.16 -10.32 -3.70
N GLY A 255 -12.77 -9.27 -3.15
CA GLY A 255 -13.71 -8.43 -3.90
C GLY A 255 -13.00 -7.33 -4.67
N SER A 256 -13.42 -7.11 -5.90
CA SER A 256 -12.93 -6.01 -6.71
C SER A 256 -13.98 -5.58 -7.74
N SER A 257 -13.78 -4.41 -8.30
CA SER A 257 -14.57 -3.93 -9.44
C SER A 257 -13.65 -3.22 -10.42
N GLU A 258 -14.04 -3.16 -11.67
CA GLU A 258 -13.35 -2.37 -12.68
C GLU A 258 -14.35 -1.61 -13.53
N LYS A 259 -14.04 -0.34 -13.82
CA LYS A 259 -14.74 0.48 -14.79
C LYS A 259 -13.83 1.56 -15.35
N ASP A 260 -13.80 1.72 -16.66
CA ASP A 260 -13.08 2.77 -17.39
C ASP A 260 -11.58 2.89 -16.96
N GLY A 261 -10.92 1.75 -16.77
CA GLY A 261 -9.54 1.66 -16.34
C GLY A 261 -9.31 1.88 -14.84
N THR A 262 -10.37 1.99 -14.04
CA THR A 262 -10.26 2.15 -12.58
C THR A 262 -10.53 0.82 -11.90
N ILE A 263 -9.52 0.29 -11.21
CA ILE A 263 -9.64 -0.88 -10.34
C ILE A 263 -10.08 -0.40 -8.94
N GLY A 264 -11.16 -0.96 -8.43
CA GLY A 264 -11.61 -0.75 -7.05
C GLY A 264 -11.45 -2.03 -6.23
N LEU A 265 -10.53 -2.05 -5.27
CA LEU A 265 -10.37 -3.19 -4.36
C LEU A 265 -11.28 -3.02 -3.14
N THR A 266 -12.05 -4.04 -2.81
CA THR A 266 -12.87 -4.05 -1.59
C THR A 266 -12.02 -4.49 -0.41
N LEU A 267 -11.76 -3.56 0.51
CA LEU A 267 -10.91 -3.81 1.67
C LEU A 267 -11.70 -4.38 2.85
N LEU A 268 -12.89 -3.87 3.09
CA LEU A 268 -13.79 -4.36 4.13
C LEU A 268 -15.25 -4.01 3.84
N HIS A 269 -16.17 -4.75 4.45
CA HIS A 269 -17.60 -4.51 4.44
C HIS A 269 -18.14 -4.69 5.86
N SER A 270 -18.74 -3.63 6.42
CA SER A 270 -19.44 -3.69 7.70
C SER A 270 -20.95 -3.80 7.46
N ALA A 271 -21.43 -5.01 7.26
CA ALA A 271 -22.85 -5.27 7.08
C ALA A 271 -23.59 -5.19 8.44
N GLY A 272 -24.78 -4.58 8.46
CA GLY A 272 -25.60 -4.51 9.65
C GLY A 272 -26.10 -5.86 10.14
N TYR A 273 -26.24 -6.82 9.23
CA TYR A 273 -26.55 -8.21 9.55
C TYR A 273 -25.29 -9.07 9.38
N SER A 274 -24.56 -9.24 10.47
CA SER A 274 -23.37 -10.12 10.49
C SER A 274 -23.54 -11.31 11.43
N ALA A 275 -24.29 -11.14 12.50
CA ALA A 275 -24.73 -12.21 13.40
C ALA A 275 -26.08 -11.80 13.94
N ALA A 276 -26.97 -12.76 14.10
CA ALA A 276 -28.36 -12.53 14.51
C ALA A 276 -28.50 -12.30 16.02
N ASP A 277 -27.74 -11.33 16.59
CA ASP A 277 -27.91 -10.95 18.00
C ASP A 277 -27.62 -9.47 18.20
#